data_f73afc587456fd3361a7591e544accd3
#
_entry.id   f73afc587456fd3361a7591e544accd3
#
_cell.length_a   1.000
_cell.length_b   1.000
_cell.length_c   1.000
_cell.angle_alpha   90.00
_cell.angle_beta   90.00
_cell.angle_gamma   90.00
#
_symmetry.space_group_name_H-M   'P 1'
#
loop_
_entity.id
_entity.type
_entity.pdbx_description
1 polymer ?
#
loop_
_entity_poly.entity_id
_entity_poly.type
_entity_poly.pdbx_seq_one_letter_code
_entity_poly.pdbx_strand_id
1 'polypeptide(L)'
;MIWYILAVIGGLIAVFILLLIAALIRTQLIKKECGNAKPYDMDKDGIAPEVHAEHLSKMIQVASVSRRGNNDLTKIYEMHKRLEELYPLIHKNLEITDIDGALLFRWKGKNPEKAPVLLMSHHDVVEAVGEWKYPPFSGTIADGKIWGRGTVDTKGALCAILESVEHLLSKGFEPERDFYVASSCNEEITGDGAVKTVEYMYKRGIRPELVMDEGGSVMGHMMGCEANCAMVGVLEKGRANVKFIAHSHGGHASIPFRHNPFARLAKLINRVESRPPFKLKLTKPVKEMYKAMAPYMPFKYRFLLGNTWLLGPIMPFFMRKMGGQPAALVSTTCVFTMAEGSHGANVIPETATATANMRFMVHEPLEPSLKKMLKIAKKNDIWMEMITGYDIPPTADTKCSAYKKVIKQIEMTFGDIPVIPYVMLAGTDARHYTKICDCVLRFVPLIMTDEQMKSAHAVNENLNVSSLARAVNFYSDFIEQYEKIPYKP
;
A
#
# COMPACT_ATOMS: atom_id res chain seq x y z
N MET A 1 20.89 36.29 41.48
CA MET A 1 19.80 35.78 40.61
C MET A 1 20.21 35.74 39.13
N ILE A 2 20.66 36.84 38.54
CA ILE A 2 21.06 36.90 37.10
C ILE A 2 22.21 35.92 36.77
N TRP A 3 23.27 35.88 37.55
CA TRP A 3 24.39 34.96 37.34
C TRP A 3 23.99 33.48 37.41
N TYR A 4 23.04 33.13 38.30
CA TYR A 4 22.50 31.75 38.37
C TYR A 4 21.69 31.38 37.11
N ILE A 5 20.87 32.33 36.61
CA ILE A 5 20.10 32.14 35.35
C ILE A 5 21.06 31.99 34.18
N LEU A 6 22.11 32.83 34.09
CA LEU A 6 23.10 32.72 33.03
C LEU A 6 23.90 31.37 33.07
N ALA A 7 24.23 30.93 34.29
CA ALA A 7 24.89 29.62 34.44
C ALA A 7 23.99 28.44 34.02
N VAL A 8 22.69 28.49 34.35
CA VAL A 8 21.71 27.48 33.92
C VAL A 8 21.54 27.50 32.41
N ILE A 9 21.40 28.68 31.79
CA ILE A 9 21.31 28.83 30.33
C ILE A 9 22.58 28.32 29.65
N GLY A 10 23.76 28.69 30.17
CA GLY A 10 25.05 28.21 29.66
C GLY A 10 25.18 26.69 29.73
N GLY A 11 24.75 26.09 30.84
CA GLY A 11 24.70 24.63 31.01
C GLY A 11 23.77 23.93 30.02
N LEU A 12 22.57 24.50 29.79
CA LEU A 12 21.62 23.95 28.80
C LEU A 12 22.17 24.04 27.37
N ILE A 13 22.84 25.14 27.02
CA ILE A 13 23.50 25.30 25.71
C ILE A 13 24.63 24.28 25.54
N ALA A 14 25.48 24.09 26.57
CA ALA A 14 26.55 23.11 26.54
C ALA A 14 26.01 21.69 26.35
N VAL A 15 24.97 21.30 27.07
CA VAL A 15 24.30 20.00 26.88
C VAL A 15 23.75 19.86 25.48
N PHE A 16 23.11 20.89 24.94
CA PHE A 16 22.57 20.86 23.56
C PHE A 16 23.68 20.68 22.51
N ILE A 17 24.81 21.39 22.69
CA ILE A 17 25.99 21.23 21.80
C ILE A 17 26.54 19.78 21.87
N LEU A 18 26.67 19.23 23.06
CA LEU A 18 27.10 17.83 23.21
C LEU A 18 26.16 16.83 22.54
N LEU A 19 24.84 17.03 22.65
CA LEU A 19 23.85 16.21 21.96
C LEU A 19 23.95 16.35 20.44
N LEU A 20 24.22 17.55 19.91
CA LEU A 20 24.44 17.76 18.48
C LEU A 20 25.73 17.06 18.00
N ILE A 21 26.83 17.15 18.77
CA ILE A 21 28.07 16.44 18.46
C ILE A 21 27.82 14.93 18.44
N ALA A 22 27.13 14.39 19.43
CA ALA A 22 26.74 12.98 19.47
C ALA A 22 25.89 12.57 18.24
N ALA A 23 24.95 13.43 17.83
CA ALA A 23 24.14 13.21 16.63
C ALA A 23 24.99 13.22 15.35
N LEU A 24 25.96 14.13 15.23
CA LEU A 24 26.90 14.19 14.09
C LEU A 24 27.77 12.93 14.01
N ILE A 25 28.38 12.53 15.15
CA ILE A 25 29.19 11.31 15.21
C ILE A 25 28.33 10.09 14.82
N ARG A 26 27.15 9.95 15.43
CA ARG A 26 26.21 8.87 15.09
C ARG A 26 25.87 8.86 13.59
N THR A 27 25.68 10.03 12.98
CA THR A 27 25.36 10.14 11.56
C THR A 27 26.47 9.56 10.67
N GLN A 28 27.72 9.69 11.07
CA GLN A 28 28.83 9.08 10.36
C GLN A 28 28.90 7.56 10.60
N LEU A 29 28.73 7.14 11.85
CA LEU A 29 28.84 5.73 12.25
C LEU A 29 27.76 4.83 11.64
N ILE A 30 26.55 5.36 11.39
CA ILE A 30 25.45 4.57 10.81
C ILE A 30 25.50 4.49 9.28
N LYS A 31 26.44 5.19 8.62
CA LYS A 31 26.56 5.15 7.16
C LYS A 31 26.75 3.71 6.69
N LYS A 32 25.94 3.31 5.71
CA LYS A 32 26.13 2.09 4.94
C LYS A 32 26.18 2.42 3.47
N GLU A 33 26.88 1.63 2.72
CA GLU A 33 26.83 1.69 1.27
C GLU A 33 25.57 0.97 0.78
N CYS A 34 25.02 1.48 -0.29
CA CYS A 34 23.84 0.95 -0.92
C CYS A 34 24.28 0.03 -2.05
N GLY A 35 23.99 -1.25 -1.95
CA GLY A 35 24.23 -2.19 -3.04
C GLY A 35 23.18 -2.03 -4.15
N ASN A 36 23.56 -2.38 -5.37
CA ASN A 36 22.59 -2.57 -6.45
C ASN A 36 22.00 -3.97 -6.36
N ALA A 37 20.79 -4.15 -6.86
CA ALA A 37 20.22 -5.47 -7.00
C ALA A 37 21.15 -6.34 -7.85
N LYS A 38 21.32 -7.60 -7.44
CA LYS A 38 22.08 -8.58 -8.24
C LYS A 38 21.51 -8.62 -9.67
N PRO A 39 22.33 -8.83 -10.69
CA PRO A 39 21.83 -9.13 -12.03
C PRO A 39 20.84 -10.30 -11.97
N TYR A 40 19.82 -10.25 -12.80
CA TYR A 40 18.89 -11.34 -12.94
C TYR A 40 19.57 -12.52 -13.68
N ASP A 41 19.47 -13.71 -13.13
CA ASP A 41 19.85 -14.94 -13.81
C ASP A 41 18.61 -15.45 -14.58
N MET A 42 18.61 -15.24 -15.89
CA MET A 42 17.47 -15.57 -16.75
C MET A 42 17.26 -17.07 -16.90
N ASP A 43 18.29 -17.87 -16.67
CA ASP A 43 18.25 -19.33 -16.86
C ASP A 43 17.95 -20.10 -15.57
N LYS A 44 17.71 -19.40 -14.47
CA LYS A 44 17.60 -20.01 -13.13
C LYS A 44 16.45 -21.02 -13.03
N ASP A 45 15.30 -20.70 -13.59
CA ASP A 45 14.12 -21.59 -13.60
C ASP A 45 14.03 -22.47 -14.85
N GLY A 46 14.86 -22.21 -15.87
CA GLY A 46 14.83 -22.88 -17.16
C GLY A 46 13.65 -22.49 -18.04
N ILE A 47 12.93 -21.42 -17.69
CA ILE A 47 11.81 -20.86 -18.46
C ILE A 47 12.24 -19.48 -19.01
N ALA A 48 12.07 -19.29 -20.32
CA ALA A 48 12.37 -18.01 -20.95
C ALA A 48 11.44 -16.91 -20.38
N PRO A 49 11.98 -15.73 -20.00
CA PRO A 49 11.20 -14.64 -19.47
C PRO A 49 10.02 -14.20 -20.34
N GLU A 50 10.13 -14.43 -21.67
CA GLU A 50 9.11 -14.14 -22.65
C GLU A 50 7.85 -14.99 -22.45
N VAL A 51 7.98 -16.24 -21.94
CA VAL A 51 6.84 -17.12 -21.64
C VAL A 51 5.98 -16.49 -20.54
N HIS A 52 6.60 -16.02 -19.45
CA HIS A 52 5.89 -15.31 -18.38
C HIS A 52 5.24 -14.03 -18.90
N ALA A 53 5.94 -13.32 -19.79
CA ALA A 53 5.42 -12.10 -20.40
C ALA A 53 4.20 -12.39 -21.30
N GLU A 54 4.20 -13.47 -22.05
CA GLU A 54 3.04 -13.90 -22.86
C GLU A 54 1.84 -14.29 -21.99
N HIS A 55 2.06 -14.97 -20.87
CA HIS A 55 0.99 -15.29 -19.94
C HIS A 55 0.39 -14.04 -19.32
N LEU A 56 1.21 -13.10 -18.83
CA LEU A 56 0.72 -11.80 -18.35
C LEU A 56 -0.01 -11.03 -19.46
N SER A 57 0.52 -11.01 -20.68
CA SER A 57 -0.14 -10.40 -21.83
C SER A 57 -1.56 -10.94 -22.04
N LYS A 58 -1.74 -12.28 -22.00
CA LYS A 58 -3.05 -12.93 -22.10
C LYS A 58 -3.98 -12.58 -20.94
N MET A 59 -3.45 -12.42 -19.71
CA MET A 59 -4.24 -11.93 -18.56
C MET A 59 -4.67 -10.47 -18.74
N ILE A 60 -3.82 -9.60 -19.29
CA ILE A 60 -4.14 -8.19 -19.56
C ILE A 60 -5.25 -8.06 -20.60
N GLN A 61 -5.31 -8.95 -21.58
CA GLN A 61 -6.36 -8.94 -22.63
C GLN A 61 -7.77 -9.14 -22.07
N VAL A 62 -7.92 -9.64 -20.87
CA VAL A 62 -9.22 -9.70 -20.19
C VAL A 62 -9.44 -8.39 -19.42
N ALA A 63 -10.37 -7.56 -19.87
CA ALA A 63 -10.71 -6.28 -19.25
C ALA A 63 -11.60 -6.49 -18.01
N SER A 64 -11.04 -7.05 -16.94
CA SER A 64 -11.73 -7.33 -15.66
C SER A 64 -11.93 -6.07 -14.83
N VAL A 65 -12.59 -5.05 -15.40
CA VAL A 65 -12.83 -3.76 -14.76
C VAL A 65 -13.94 -3.87 -13.73
N SER A 66 -13.62 -3.56 -12.46
CA SER A 66 -14.62 -3.44 -11.41
C SER A 66 -15.23 -2.04 -11.37
N ARG A 67 -16.54 -1.94 -11.14
CA ARG A 67 -17.29 -0.68 -11.07
C ARG A 67 -18.25 -0.68 -9.91
N ARG A 68 -18.29 0.41 -9.16
CA ARG A 68 -19.27 0.56 -8.08
C ARG A 68 -20.70 0.54 -8.62
N GLY A 69 -21.55 -0.26 -7.97
CA GLY A 69 -22.94 -0.40 -8.36
C GLY A 69 -23.18 -1.33 -9.57
N ASN A 70 -22.12 -1.91 -10.13
CA ASN A 70 -22.22 -2.93 -11.17
C ASN A 70 -21.86 -4.30 -10.57
N ASN A 71 -22.80 -5.24 -10.62
CA ASN A 71 -22.63 -6.61 -10.15
C ASN A 71 -22.38 -7.60 -11.32
N ASP A 72 -22.07 -7.10 -12.50
CA ASP A 72 -21.75 -7.96 -13.65
C ASP A 72 -20.32 -8.55 -13.50
N LEU A 73 -20.27 -9.84 -13.23
CA LEU A 73 -19.04 -10.61 -13.08
C LEU A 73 -18.57 -11.30 -14.37
N THR A 74 -19.19 -11.01 -15.53
CA THR A 74 -18.87 -11.69 -16.81
C THR A 74 -17.36 -11.64 -17.11
N LYS A 75 -16.73 -10.47 -16.97
CA LYS A 75 -15.29 -10.31 -17.22
C LYS A 75 -14.41 -10.92 -16.13
N ILE A 76 -14.94 -11.04 -14.91
CA ILE A 76 -14.26 -11.77 -13.83
C ILE A 76 -14.23 -13.26 -14.14
N TYR A 77 -15.35 -13.86 -14.53
CA TYR A 77 -15.39 -15.27 -14.92
C TYR A 77 -14.62 -15.56 -16.23
N GLU A 78 -14.55 -14.61 -17.15
CA GLU A 78 -13.64 -14.70 -18.31
C GLU A 78 -12.16 -14.76 -17.85
N MET A 79 -11.80 -13.98 -16.81
CA MET A 79 -10.46 -14.07 -16.21
C MET A 79 -10.23 -15.43 -15.56
N HIS A 80 -11.20 -15.99 -14.81
CA HIS A 80 -11.07 -17.33 -14.22
C HIS A 80 -10.79 -18.38 -15.28
N LYS A 81 -11.55 -18.35 -16.39
CA LYS A 81 -11.32 -19.26 -17.53
C LYS A 81 -9.92 -19.06 -18.14
N ARG A 82 -9.46 -17.80 -18.26
CA ARG A 82 -8.12 -17.50 -18.75
C ARG A 82 -7.05 -18.08 -17.82
N LEU A 83 -7.23 -17.99 -16.50
CA LEU A 83 -6.32 -18.58 -15.53
C LEU A 83 -6.28 -20.10 -15.61
N GLU A 84 -7.44 -20.75 -15.84
CA GLU A 84 -7.52 -22.21 -16.08
C GLU A 84 -6.76 -22.64 -17.34
N GLU A 85 -6.90 -21.87 -18.43
CA GLU A 85 -6.19 -22.11 -19.69
C GLU A 85 -4.66 -21.96 -19.54
N LEU A 86 -4.20 -20.98 -18.74
CA LEU A 86 -2.78 -20.68 -18.57
C LEU A 86 -2.08 -21.59 -17.55
N TYR A 87 -2.80 -22.05 -16.52
CA TYR A 87 -2.26 -22.76 -15.37
C TYR A 87 -2.96 -24.09 -15.12
N PRO A 88 -2.88 -25.07 -16.07
CA PRO A 88 -3.62 -26.31 -16.00
C PRO A 88 -3.17 -27.23 -14.84
N LEU A 89 -1.90 -27.19 -14.41
CA LEU A 89 -1.44 -28.00 -13.28
C LEU A 89 -1.99 -27.46 -11.96
N ILE A 90 -2.10 -26.15 -11.82
CA ILE A 90 -2.77 -25.53 -10.66
C ILE A 90 -4.21 -26.02 -10.57
N HIS A 91 -4.97 -25.93 -11.67
CA HIS A 91 -6.37 -26.33 -11.70
C HIS A 91 -6.58 -27.83 -11.51
N LYS A 92 -5.60 -28.63 -11.86
CA LYS A 92 -5.62 -30.11 -11.64
C LYS A 92 -5.28 -30.51 -10.21
N ASN A 93 -4.35 -29.78 -9.55
CA ASN A 93 -3.72 -30.26 -8.31
C ASN A 93 -4.13 -29.48 -7.05
N LEU A 94 -4.61 -28.25 -7.17
CA LEU A 94 -5.02 -27.42 -6.04
C LEU A 94 -6.52 -27.48 -5.80
N GLU A 95 -6.94 -27.30 -4.54
CA GLU A 95 -8.35 -27.04 -4.21
C GLU A 95 -8.68 -25.58 -4.52
N ILE A 96 -9.62 -25.36 -5.42
CA ILE A 96 -10.04 -24.01 -5.84
C ILE A 96 -11.44 -23.73 -5.32
N THR A 97 -11.60 -22.62 -4.61
CA THR A 97 -12.91 -22.16 -4.13
C THR A 97 -13.20 -20.80 -4.76
N ASP A 98 -14.30 -20.71 -5.49
CA ASP A 98 -14.89 -19.44 -5.94
C ASP A 98 -15.78 -18.88 -4.84
N ILE A 99 -15.52 -17.65 -4.45
CA ILE A 99 -16.24 -16.93 -3.40
C ILE A 99 -16.83 -15.66 -4.02
N ASP A 100 -17.94 -15.80 -4.75
CA ASP A 100 -18.63 -14.71 -5.45
C ASP A 100 -17.66 -13.91 -6.38
N GLY A 101 -16.86 -14.64 -7.16
CA GLY A 101 -15.88 -14.08 -8.08
C GLY A 101 -14.48 -13.89 -7.49
N ALA A 102 -14.30 -13.95 -6.17
CA ALA A 102 -12.96 -14.04 -5.57
C ALA A 102 -12.48 -15.49 -5.57
N LEU A 103 -11.22 -15.73 -5.90
CA LEU A 103 -10.60 -17.05 -5.95
C LEU A 103 -9.74 -17.31 -4.72
N LEU A 104 -9.88 -18.50 -4.16
CA LEU A 104 -8.97 -19.03 -3.13
C LEU A 104 -8.46 -20.40 -3.57
N PHE A 105 -7.16 -20.47 -3.89
CA PHE A 105 -6.45 -21.69 -4.20
C PHE A 105 -5.78 -22.25 -2.95
N ARG A 106 -5.89 -23.53 -2.70
CA ARG A 106 -5.21 -24.23 -1.61
C ARG A 106 -4.28 -25.30 -2.18
N TRP A 107 -3.01 -25.14 -1.97
CA TRP A 107 -2.00 -26.16 -2.21
C TRP A 107 -1.70 -26.88 -0.90
N LYS A 108 -2.18 -28.12 -0.79
CA LYS A 108 -2.00 -28.94 0.42
C LYS A 108 -0.53 -29.25 0.65
N GLY A 109 -0.08 -29.04 1.86
CA GLY A 109 1.25 -29.46 2.31
C GLY A 109 1.24 -30.85 2.94
N LYS A 110 2.46 -31.40 3.14
CA LYS A 110 2.68 -32.70 3.80
C LYS A 110 2.31 -32.67 5.28
N ASN A 111 2.40 -31.49 5.92
CA ASN A 111 2.13 -31.31 7.33
C ASN A 111 1.05 -30.23 7.54
N PRO A 112 -0.22 -30.62 7.59
CA PRO A 112 -1.34 -29.67 7.72
C PRO A 112 -1.43 -29.01 9.10
N GLU A 113 -0.70 -29.49 10.10
CA GLU A 113 -0.64 -28.87 11.45
C GLU A 113 0.18 -27.58 11.47
N LYS A 114 1.04 -27.36 10.48
CA LYS A 114 1.78 -26.10 10.35
C LYS A 114 0.85 -25.00 9.88
N ALA A 115 0.96 -23.82 10.51
CA ALA A 115 0.21 -22.64 10.06
C ALA A 115 0.53 -22.32 8.59
N PRO A 116 -0.47 -22.11 7.74
CA PRO A 116 -0.26 -21.91 6.32
C PRO A 116 0.38 -20.55 6.00
N VAL A 117 0.85 -20.42 4.75
CA VAL A 117 1.25 -19.13 4.15
C VAL A 117 0.22 -18.74 3.11
N LEU A 118 -0.16 -17.47 3.08
CA LEU A 118 -1.07 -16.93 2.08
C LEU A 118 -0.35 -15.85 1.25
N LEU A 119 -0.33 -16.03 -0.06
CA LEU A 119 0.07 -15.05 -1.05
C LEU A 119 -1.19 -14.48 -1.70
N MET A 120 -1.23 -13.18 -1.94
CA MET A 120 -2.43 -12.58 -2.51
C MET A 120 -2.14 -11.47 -3.51
N SER A 121 -3.10 -11.27 -4.41
CA SER A 121 -3.11 -10.23 -5.42
C SER A 121 -4.49 -10.19 -6.06
N HIS A 122 -5.06 -9.03 -6.35
CA HIS A 122 -6.36 -8.94 -6.99
C HIS A 122 -6.27 -9.11 -8.52
N HIS A 123 -7.38 -9.49 -9.16
CA HIS A 123 -7.46 -9.65 -10.60
C HIS A 123 -8.43 -8.68 -11.29
N ASP A 124 -9.11 -7.84 -10.54
CA ASP A 124 -9.83 -6.70 -11.11
C ASP A 124 -8.87 -5.54 -11.38
N VAL A 125 -9.34 -4.57 -12.14
CA VAL A 125 -8.58 -3.37 -12.51
C VAL A 125 -9.50 -2.15 -12.58
N VAL A 126 -8.93 -0.93 -12.44
CA VAL A 126 -9.66 0.31 -12.71
C VAL A 126 -9.91 0.52 -14.20
N GLU A 127 -10.81 1.44 -14.53
CA GLU A 127 -11.04 1.88 -15.91
C GLU A 127 -9.77 2.45 -16.55
N ALA A 128 -9.65 2.24 -17.84
CA ALA A 128 -8.54 2.76 -18.64
C ALA A 128 -9.02 3.96 -19.46
N VAL A 129 -8.90 5.15 -18.88
CA VAL A 129 -9.32 6.42 -19.51
C VAL A 129 -8.09 7.16 -20.03
N GLY A 130 -8.23 7.96 -21.10
CA GLY A 130 -7.17 8.77 -21.67
C GLY A 130 -6.51 8.16 -22.92
N GLU A 131 -5.45 8.79 -23.39
CA GLU A 131 -4.70 8.36 -24.58
C GLU A 131 -3.54 7.44 -24.18
N TRP A 132 -3.48 6.26 -24.76
CA TRP A 132 -2.48 5.24 -24.47
C TRP A 132 -1.55 5.02 -25.68
N LYS A 133 -0.26 4.81 -25.41
CA LYS A 133 0.73 4.43 -26.44
C LYS A 133 0.35 3.13 -27.15
N TYR A 134 -0.14 2.15 -26.38
CA TYR A 134 -0.73 0.90 -26.87
C TYR A 134 -2.12 0.74 -26.26
N PRO A 135 -3.09 0.07 -26.92
CA PRO A 135 -4.41 -0.12 -26.34
C PRO A 135 -4.33 -0.77 -24.95
N PRO A 136 -5.06 -0.26 -23.94
CA PRO A 136 -4.86 -0.62 -22.52
C PRO A 136 -5.09 -2.10 -22.20
N PHE A 137 -5.84 -2.80 -23.02
CA PHE A 137 -6.11 -4.24 -22.87
C PHE A 137 -5.55 -5.06 -24.02
N SER A 138 -4.52 -4.58 -24.73
CA SER A 138 -3.85 -5.35 -25.78
C SER A 138 -2.82 -6.34 -25.24
N GLY A 139 -2.24 -6.08 -24.04
CA GLY A 139 -1.15 -6.86 -23.53
C GLY A 139 0.11 -6.78 -24.40
N THR A 140 0.33 -5.66 -25.09
CA THR A 140 1.44 -5.51 -26.05
C THR A 140 2.79 -5.73 -25.36
N ILE A 141 3.61 -6.61 -25.91
CA ILE A 141 5.00 -6.80 -25.49
C ILE A 141 5.89 -6.05 -26.46
N ALA A 142 6.54 -5.00 -26.00
CA ALA A 142 7.42 -4.16 -26.78
C ALA A 142 8.47 -3.49 -25.88
N ASP A 143 9.65 -3.21 -26.44
CA ASP A 143 10.76 -2.52 -25.76
C ASP A 143 11.17 -3.22 -24.42
N GLY A 144 11.10 -4.56 -24.35
CA GLY A 144 11.41 -5.35 -23.15
C GLY A 144 10.39 -5.17 -22.02
N LYS A 145 9.19 -4.69 -22.34
CA LYS A 145 8.10 -4.42 -21.40
C LYS A 145 6.77 -5.02 -21.85
N ILE A 146 5.93 -5.34 -20.90
CA ILE A 146 4.52 -5.69 -21.11
C ILE A 146 3.71 -4.41 -20.82
N TRP A 147 2.87 -3.98 -21.77
CA TRP A 147 2.07 -2.76 -21.68
C TRP A 147 0.61 -3.10 -21.51
N GLY A 148 -0.04 -2.45 -20.57
CA GLY A 148 -1.48 -2.55 -20.38
C GLY A 148 -1.94 -2.33 -18.95
N ARG A 149 -3.24 -2.06 -18.78
CA ARG A 149 -3.88 -1.86 -17.49
C ARG A 149 -3.82 -3.15 -16.66
N GLY A 150 -3.29 -3.05 -15.43
CA GLY A 150 -3.12 -4.17 -14.51
C GLY A 150 -1.74 -4.82 -14.56
N THR A 151 -0.79 -4.32 -15.38
CA THR A 151 0.57 -4.86 -15.39
C THR A 151 1.31 -4.59 -14.09
N VAL A 152 1.07 -3.45 -13.44
CA VAL A 152 1.63 -3.04 -12.16
C VAL A 152 0.62 -3.27 -11.03
N ASP A 153 -0.65 -2.95 -11.28
CA ASP A 153 -1.72 -2.98 -10.30
C ASP A 153 -2.88 -3.89 -10.76
N THR A 154 -2.87 -5.22 -10.48
CA THR A 154 -1.77 -5.99 -9.89
C THR A 154 -1.70 -7.39 -10.51
N LYS A 155 -2.22 -7.56 -11.77
CA LYS A 155 -2.15 -8.85 -12.50
C LYS A 155 -0.71 -9.34 -12.67
N GLY A 156 0.28 -8.43 -12.72
CA GLY A 156 1.69 -8.79 -12.77
C GLY A 156 2.13 -9.59 -11.55
N ALA A 157 1.69 -9.21 -10.35
CA ALA A 157 1.97 -9.96 -9.12
C ALA A 157 1.23 -11.31 -9.10
N LEU A 158 -0.05 -11.33 -9.51
CA LEU A 158 -0.82 -12.57 -9.61
C LEU A 158 -0.17 -13.55 -10.60
N CYS A 159 0.23 -13.06 -11.76
CA CYS A 159 0.96 -13.84 -12.77
C CYS A 159 2.23 -14.46 -12.15
N ALA A 160 3.06 -13.65 -11.48
CA ALA A 160 4.30 -14.16 -10.87
C ALA A 160 4.05 -15.24 -9.82
N ILE A 161 3.00 -15.11 -9.00
CA ILE A 161 2.61 -16.13 -8.01
C ILE A 161 2.18 -17.41 -8.71
N LEU A 162 1.27 -17.33 -9.70
CA LEU A 162 0.74 -18.50 -10.38
C LEU A 162 1.80 -19.21 -11.24
N GLU A 163 2.66 -18.46 -11.95
CA GLU A 163 3.82 -19.01 -12.67
C GLU A 163 4.72 -19.82 -11.75
N SER A 164 5.01 -19.30 -10.56
CA SER A 164 5.87 -20.02 -9.61
C SER A 164 5.23 -21.30 -9.09
N VAL A 165 3.93 -21.31 -8.82
CA VAL A 165 3.19 -22.49 -8.38
C VAL A 165 3.11 -23.53 -9.51
N GLU A 166 2.76 -23.11 -10.74
CA GLU A 166 2.70 -24.00 -11.92
C GLU A 166 4.06 -24.67 -12.20
N HIS A 167 5.13 -23.86 -12.13
CA HIS A 167 6.50 -24.35 -12.30
C HIS A 167 6.89 -25.38 -11.23
N LEU A 168 6.62 -25.12 -9.96
CA LEU A 168 6.94 -26.06 -8.89
C LEU A 168 6.11 -27.35 -9.00
N LEU A 169 4.85 -27.26 -9.41
CA LEU A 169 4.01 -28.43 -9.70
C LEU A 169 4.56 -29.25 -10.87
N SER A 170 5.07 -28.60 -11.91
CA SER A 170 5.68 -29.31 -13.06
C SER A 170 6.92 -30.10 -12.67
N LYS A 171 7.61 -29.69 -11.61
CA LYS A 171 8.75 -30.39 -11.00
C LYS A 171 8.34 -31.46 -9.99
N GLY A 172 7.04 -31.65 -9.75
CA GLY A 172 6.53 -32.59 -8.75
C GLY A 172 6.83 -32.16 -7.31
N PHE A 173 7.05 -30.87 -7.08
CA PHE A 173 7.29 -30.36 -5.73
C PHE A 173 6.01 -30.40 -4.88
N GLU A 174 6.17 -30.80 -3.63
CA GLU A 174 5.12 -30.79 -2.61
C GLU A 174 5.58 -29.99 -1.40
N PRO A 175 4.87 -28.92 -1.02
CA PRO A 175 5.27 -28.09 0.12
C PRO A 175 5.10 -28.81 1.46
N GLU A 176 5.85 -28.38 2.48
CA GLU A 176 5.72 -28.92 3.84
C GLU A 176 4.45 -28.45 4.56
N ARG A 177 3.97 -27.26 4.26
CA ARG A 177 2.76 -26.64 4.82
C ARG A 177 1.79 -26.26 3.74
N ASP A 178 0.56 -26.02 4.08
CA ASP A 178 -0.40 -25.48 3.13
C ASP A 178 0.04 -24.10 2.65
N PHE A 179 0.01 -23.90 1.33
CA PHE A 179 0.09 -22.59 0.72
C PHE A 179 -1.27 -22.21 0.15
N TYR A 180 -1.68 -20.98 0.38
CA TYR A 180 -2.88 -20.41 -0.21
C TYR A 180 -2.50 -19.30 -1.17
N VAL A 181 -3.25 -19.18 -2.27
CA VAL A 181 -3.26 -17.99 -3.13
C VAL A 181 -4.67 -17.44 -3.11
N ALA A 182 -4.81 -16.17 -2.70
CA ALA A 182 -6.10 -15.49 -2.72
C ALA A 182 -6.09 -14.38 -3.76
N SER A 183 -7.16 -14.31 -4.57
CA SER A 183 -7.30 -13.25 -5.56
C SER A 183 -8.70 -12.67 -5.51
N SER A 184 -8.83 -11.41 -5.07
CA SER A 184 -10.11 -10.73 -5.05
C SER A 184 -10.48 -10.15 -6.42
N CYS A 185 -11.78 -9.91 -6.62
CA CYS A 185 -12.35 -9.47 -7.88
C CYS A 185 -12.84 -8.01 -7.86
N ASN A 186 -12.68 -7.31 -6.73
CA ASN A 186 -13.27 -5.99 -6.51
C ASN A 186 -12.49 -5.13 -5.49
N GLU A 187 -11.15 -5.29 -5.43
CA GLU A 187 -10.27 -4.48 -4.60
C GLU A 187 -10.38 -3.00 -4.93
N GLU A 188 -10.31 -2.67 -6.22
CA GLU A 188 -10.26 -1.31 -6.76
C GLU A 188 -11.47 -0.44 -6.39
N ILE A 189 -12.58 -1.08 -6.09
CA ILE A 189 -13.79 -0.41 -5.61
C ILE A 189 -14.01 -0.55 -4.11
N THR A 190 -13.06 -1.14 -3.39
CA THR A 190 -13.19 -1.47 -1.96
C THR A 190 -14.39 -2.40 -1.73
N GLY A 191 -14.46 -3.46 -2.53
CA GLY A 191 -15.52 -4.45 -2.51
C GLY A 191 -15.42 -5.44 -1.36
N ASP A 192 -16.20 -6.49 -1.42
CA ASP A 192 -16.36 -7.47 -0.34
C ASP A 192 -15.67 -8.83 -0.61
N GLY A 193 -14.99 -8.99 -1.76
CA GLY A 193 -14.33 -10.23 -2.14
C GLY A 193 -13.33 -10.71 -1.10
N ALA A 194 -12.39 -9.85 -0.69
CA ALA A 194 -11.43 -10.17 0.37
C ALA A 194 -12.12 -10.37 1.73
N VAL A 195 -13.16 -9.60 2.06
CA VAL A 195 -13.93 -9.78 3.30
C VAL A 195 -14.56 -11.16 3.37
N LYS A 196 -15.21 -11.60 2.28
CA LYS A 196 -15.84 -12.93 2.18
C LYS A 196 -14.80 -14.05 2.25
N THR A 197 -13.65 -13.86 1.60
CA THR A 197 -12.53 -14.80 1.67
C THR A 197 -11.99 -14.96 3.09
N VAL A 198 -11.78 -13.85 3.80
CA VAL A 198 -11.37 -13.87 5.21
C VAL A 198 -12.43 -14.57 6.09
N GLU A 199 -13.72 -14.31 5.88
CA GLU A 199 -14.77 -14.99 6.62
C GLU A 199 -14.83 -16.49 6.34
N TYR A 200 -14.63 -16.89 5.09
CA TYR A 200 -14.53 -18.29 4.68
C TYR A 200 -13.39 -18.99 5.43
N MET A 201 -12.19 -18.39 5.43
CA MET A 201 -11.01 -18.92 6.14
C MET A 201 -11.22 -18.93 7.66
N TYR A 202 -11.78 -17.84 8.21
CA TYR A 202 -12.05 -17.72 9.64
C TYR A 202 -12.97 -18.83 10.17
N LYS A 203 -14.08 -19.08 9.48
CA LYS A 203 -15.06 -20.12 9.85
C LYS A 203 -14.48 -21.52 9.80
N ARG A 204 -13.43 -21.75 9.00
CA ARG A 204 -12.71 -23.04 8.87
C ARG A 204 -11.50 -23.18 9.77
N GLY A 205 -11.25 -22.20 10.62
CA GLY A 205 -10.09 -22.22 11.53
C GLY A 205 -8.74 -21.99 10.82
N ILE A 206 -8.74 -21.57 9.55
CA ILE A 206 -7.52 -21.32 8.80
C ILE A 206 -6.88 -20.02 9.31
N ARG A 207 -5.65 -20.14 9.84
CA ARG A 207 -4.89 -19.04 10.45
C ARG A 207 -3.49 -19.01 9.85
N PRO A 208 -3.25 -18.19 8.82
CA PRO A 208 -1.92 -18.06 8.24
C PRO A 208 -0.89 -17.48 9.24
N GLU A 209 0.36 -17.96 9.18
CA GLU A 209 1.46 -17.30 9.89
C GLU A 209 1.97 -16.08 9.13
N LEU A 210 1.72 -16.02 7.82
CA LEU A 210 2.07 -14.93 6.92
C LEU A 210 0.97 -14.71 5.89
N VAL A 211 0.63 -13.46 5.69
CA VAL A 211 -0.11 -12.96 4.52
C VAL A 211 0.77 -11.96 3.79
N MET A 212 0.96 -12.12 2.49
CA MET A 212 1.75 -11.21 1.67
C MET A 212 0.92 -10.74 0.48
N ASP A 213 0.63 -9.45 0.46
CA ASP A 213 -0.20 -8.76 -0.54
C ASP A 213 0.63 -7.72 -1.30
N GLU A 214 0.01 -7.04 -2.24
CA GLU A 214 0.54 -5.90 -2.97
C GLU A 214 0.86 -4.68 -2.11
N GLY A 215 1.35 -3.59 -2.72
CA GLY A 215 1.49 -2.25 -2.15
C GLY A 215 2.92 -1.86 -1.78
N GLY A 216 3.86 -2.79 -1.74
CA GLY A 216 5.29 -2.54 -1.66
C GLY A 216 6.03 -3.26 -2.76
N SER A 217 7.25 -2.84 -3.07
CA SER A 217 8.04 -3.40 -4.17
C SER A 217 9.53 -3.12 -4.02
N VAL A 218 10.33 -3.60 -4.95
CA VAL A 218 11.73 -3.18 -5.09
C VAL A 218 11.78 -1.94 -5.97
N MET A 219 12.15 -0.82 -5.40
CA MET A 219 12.18 0.49 -6.06
C MET A 219 13.63 0.93 -6.33
N GLY A 220 13.88 1.48 -7.52
CA GLY A 220 15.07 2.29 -7.79
C GLY A 220 14.90 3.70 -7.22
N HIS A 221 15.97 4.33 -6.76
CA HIS A 221 16.00 5.76 -6.40
C HIS A 221 14.92 6.24 -5.41
N MET A 222 15.00 5.84 -4.15
CA MET A 222 14.08 6.35 -3.15
C MET A 222 14.69 7.49 -2.33
N MET A 223 14.05 8.67 -2.31
CA MET A 223 14.40 9.85 -1.48
C MET A 223 15.88 10.25 -1.50
N GLY A 224 16.57 10.10 -2.64
CA GLY A 224 18.02 10.42 -2.76
C GLY A 224 18.96 9.28 -2.41
N CYS A 225 18.45 8.06 -2.25
CA CYS A 225 19.22 6.83 -2.36
C CYS A 225 19.28 6.44 -3.84
N GLU A 226 20.47 6.33 -4.43
CA GLU A 226 20.64 6.03 -5.86
C GLU A 226 20.57 4.51 -6.17
N ALA A 227 20.37 3.68 -5.16
CA ALA A 227 20.29 2.24 -5.31
C ALA A 227 18.89 1.71 -5.06
N ASN A 228 18.64 0.49 -5.56
CA ASN A 228 17.41 -0.22 -5.32
C ASN A 228 17.18 -0.45 -3.82
N CYS A 229 15.94 -0.35 -3.37
CA CYS A 229 15.53 -0.71 -2.02
C CYS A 229 14.21 -1.48 -2.04
N ALA A 230 14.08 -2.48 -1.18
CA ALA A 230 12.83 -3.22 -1.00
C ALA A 230 11.96 -2.53 0.05
N MET A 231 10.78 -2.09 -0.36
CA MET A 231 9.79 -1.45 0.51
C MET A 231 8.79 -2.50 0.98
N VAL A 232 8.88 -2.91 2.23
CA VAL A 232 7.97 -3.90 2.81
C VAL A 232 6.95 -3.19 3.69
N GLY A 233 5.71 -3.08 3.22
CA GLY A 233 4.63 -2.42 3.95
C GLY A 233 4.23 -3.22 5.20
N VAL A 234 4.39 -2.62 6.37
CA VAL A 234 4.04 -3.21 7.67
C VAL A 234 2.78 -2.62 8.28
N LEU A 235 2.30 -1.55 7.70
CA LEU A 235 1.12 -0.81 8.14
C LEU A 235 0.55 -0.03 6.95
N GLU A 236 -0.77 0.08 6.88
CA GLU A 236 -1.47 1.00 5.99
C GLU A 236 -2.34 1.99 6.78
N LYS A 237 -2.69 3.12 6.16
CA LYS A 237 -3.58 4.11 6.78
C LYS A 237 -5.02 3.65 6.73
N GLY A 238 -5.77 3.94 7.80
CA GLY A 238 -7.23 3.89 7.74
C GLY A 238 -7.79 4.93 6.77
N ARG A 239 -9.01 4.76 6.31
CA ARG A 239 -9.66 5.62 5.31
C ARG A 239 -11.11 5.88 5.67
N ALA A 240 -11.62 7.09 5.35
CA ALA A 240 -13.06 7.34 5.25
C ALA A 240 -13.36 8.38 4.16
N ASN A 241 -14.52 8.23 3.52
CA ASN A 241 -15.17 9.26 2.74
C ASN A 241 -16.27 9.87 3.60
N VAL A 242 -16.19 11.17 3.83
CA VAL A 242 -17.09 11.90 4.72
C VAL A 242 -17.78 13.01 3.95
N LYS A 243 -19.10 13.02 3.97
CA LYS A 243 -19.94 14.03 3.32
C LYS A 243 -20.37 15.07 4.35
N PHE A 244 -20.22 16.33 3.99
CA PHE A 244 -20.65 17.48 4.76
C PHE A 244 -21.81 18.14 4.03
N ILE A 245 -22.92 18.37 4.71
CA ILE A 245 -24.20 18.76 4.12
C ILE A 245 -24.67 20.03 4.82
N ALA A 246 -24.86 21.09 4.04
CA ALA A 246 -25.41 22.37 4.51
C ALA A 246 -26.79 22.60 3.90
N HIS A 247 -27.79 22.83 4.74
CA HIS A 247 -29.18 23.08 4.32
C HIS A 247 -29.56 24.56 4.44
N SER A 248 -30.48 25.00 3.60
CA SER A 248 -31.12 26.31 3.68
C SER A 248 -32.56 26.21 3.14
N HIS A 249 -33.26 27.33 3.12
CA HIS A 249 -34.59 27.44 2.50
C HIS A 249 -34.50 27.70 0.97
N GLY A 250 -33.29 27.78 0.41
CA GLY A 250 -33.09 28.14 -1.00
C GLY A 250 -33.48 29.58 -1.31
N GLY A 251 -33.49 29.94 -2.58
CA GLY A 251 -33.96 31.25 -3.01
C GLY A 251 -33.31 31.77 -4.30
N HIS A 252 -33.75 32.95 -4.71
CA HIS A 252 -33.22 33.61 -5.88
C HIS A 252 -31.95 34.41 -5.52
N ALA A 253 -30.89 34.29 -6.31
CA ALA A 253 -29.58 34.92 -6.01
C ALA A 253 -29.62 36.46 -5.91
N SER A 254 -30.62 37.12 -6.52
CA SER A 254 -30.81 38.56 -6.41
C SER A 254 -31.34 39.02 -5.02
N ILE A 255 -31.82 38.10 -4.18
CA ILE A 255 -32.29 38.35 -2.83
C ILE A 255 -31.44 37.51 -1.87
N PRO A 256 -30.14 37.86 -1.70
CA PRO A 256 -29.22 37.03 -0.97
C PRO A 256 -29.42 37.12 0.54
N PHE A 257 -29.24 35.99 1.22
CA PHE A 257 -29.12 35.94 2.68
C PHE A 257 -27.71 35.54 3.12
N ARG A 258 -27.35 35.93 4.33
CA ARG A 258 -26.02 35.61 4.92
C ARG A 258 -25.93 34.13 5.25
N HIS A 259 -24.71 33.60 5.18
CA HIS A 259 -24.41 32.24 5.57
C HIS A 259 -25.15 31.17 4.73
N ASN A 260 -25.29 31.42 3.42
CA ASN A 260 -25.83 30.43 2.52
C ASN A 260 -24.99 29.11 2.57
N PRO A 261 -25.52 27.98 2.07
CA PRO A 261 -24.86 26.68 2.17
C PRO A 261 -23.41 26.66 1.69
N PHE A 262 -23.10 27.26 0.55
CA PHE A 262 -21.73 27.32 0.04
C PHE A 262 -20.80 28.15 0.94
N ALA A 263 -21.26 29.27 1.48
CA ALA A 263 -20.44 30.09 2.36
C ALA A 263 -20.07 29.35 3.67
N ARG A 264 -20.99 28.52 4.20
CA ARG A 264 -20.73 27.69 5.37
C ARG A 264 -19.75 26.55 5.06
N LEU A 265 -19.93 25.85 3.92
CA LEU A 265 -19.00 24.81 3.45
C LEU A 265 -17.62 25.40 3.19
N ALA A 266 -17.52 26.54 2.49
CA ALA A 266 -16.24 27.22 2.23
C ALA A 266 -15.51 27.57 3.54
N LYS A 267 -16.23 28.03 4.57
CA LYS A 267 -15.67 28.34 5.89
C LYS A 267 -15.14 27.08 6.58
N LEU A 268 -15.87 25.95 6.50
CA LEU A 268 -15.43 24.66 7.01
C LEU A 268 -14.19 24.17 6.29
N ILE A 269 -14.20 24.18 4.95
CA ILE A 269 -13.07 23.75 4.11
C ILE A 269 -11.83 24.59 4.44
N ASN A 270 -11.93 25.91 4.39
CA ASN A 270 -10.82 26.80 4.70
C ASN A 270 -10.29 26.60 6.14
N ARG A 271 -11.16 26.34 7.12
CA ARG A 271 -10.76 26.07 8.50
C ARG A 271 -9.96 24.77 8.62
N VAL A 272 -10.35 23.72 7.89
CA VAL A 272 -9.66 22.42 7.93
C VAL A 272 -8.37 22.49 7.15
N GLU A 273 -8.35 23.14 5.98
CA GLU A 273 -7.19 23.28 5.11
C GLU A 273 -6.08 24.13 5.76
N SER A 274 -6.43 25.35 6.21
CA SER A 274 -5.45 26.27 6.76
C SER A 274 -4.95 25.87 8.16
N ARG A 275 -5.79 25.22 8.97
CA ARG A 275 -5.47 24.78 10.34
C ARG A 275 -6.04 23.38 10.60
N PRO A 276 -5.45 22.32 10.01
CA PRO A 276 -5.91 20.96 10.21
C PRO A 276 -6.03 20.61 11.70
N PRO A 277 -7.16 20.01 12.15
CA PRO A 277 -7.40 19.78 13.58
C PRO A 277 -6.63 18.59 14.15
N PHE A 278 -5.85 17.91 13.33
CA PHE A 278 -5.22 16.64 13.68
C PHE A 278 -3.87 16.83 14.36
N LYS A 279 -3.58 15.94 15.31
CA LYS A 279 -2.31 15.92 16.06
C LYS A 279 -1.14 15.53 15.16
N LEU A 280 0.01 16.12 15.44
CA LEU A 280 1.28 15.76 14.81
C LEU A 280 2.03 14.80 15.72
N LYS A 281 2.46 13.66 15.17
CA LYS A 281 3.27 12.67 15.93
C LYS A 281 4.12 11.84 14.99
N LEU A 282 5.39 11.70 15.33
CA LEU A 282 6.29 10.70 14.72
C LEU A 282 6.06 9.37 15.44
N THR A 283 5.27 8.49 14.83
CA THR A 283 4.86 7.20 15.41
C THR A 283 5.99 6.18 15.36
N LYS A 284 5.86 5.08 16.11
CA LYS A 284 6.87 4.01 16.14
C LYS A 284 7.12 3.41 14.74
N PRO A 285 6.11 3.02 13.94
CA PRO A 285 6.36 2.50 12.58
C PRO A 285 7.12 3.48 11.69
N VAL A 286 6.80 4.78 11.75
CA VAL A 286 7.51 5.82 10.96
C VAL A 286 8.96 6.00 11.44
N LYS A 287 9.21 5.91 12.76
CA LYS A 287 10.58 5.93 13.31
C LYS A 287 11.40 4.72 12.85
N GLU A 288 10.80 3.54 12.84
CA GLU A 288 11.45 2.30 12.38
C GLU A 288 11.76 2.39 10.89
N MET A 289 10.83 2.88 10.07
CA MET A 289 11.07 3.18 8.65
C MET A 289 12.27 4.12 8.46
N TYR A 290 12.29 5.25 9.15
CA TYR A 290 13.39 6.21 9.03
C TYR A 290 14.72 5.66 9.55
N LYS A 291 14.70 4.86 10.62
CA LYS A 291 15.89 4.19 11.14
C LYS A 291 16.48 3.21 10.11
N ALA A 292 15.62 2.48 9.39
CA ALA A 292 16.04 1.56 8.34
C ALA A 292 16.58 2.29 7.10
N MET A 293 15.98 3.43 6.73
CA MET A 293 16.40 4.23 5.58
C MET A 293 17.67 5.03 5.83
N ALA A 294 17.81 5.61 7.01
CA ALA A 294 18.86 6.61 7.32
C ALA A 294 20.29 6.18 6.94
N PRO A 295 20.73 4.93 7.17
CA PRO A 295 22.09 4.50 6.85
C PRO A 295 22.49 4.72 5.38
N TYR A 296 21.52 4.61 4.48
CA TYR A 296 21.72 4.62 3.02
C TYR A 296 21.51 6.00 2.38
N MET A 297 21.13 6.99 3.18
CA MET A 297 20.79 8.32 2.70
C MET A 297 22.00 9.25 2.61
N PRO A 298 21.99 10.29 1.76
CA PRO A 298 22.94 11.39 1.81
C PRO A 298 23.02 12.01 3.20
N PHE A 299 24.15 12.59 3.58
CA PHE A 299 24.46 13.06 4.94
C PHE A 299 23.34 13.90 5.56
N LYS A 300 22.76 14.85 4.82
CA LYS A 300 21.67 15.72 5.29
C LYS A 300 20.46 14.93 5.77
N TYR A 301 19.99 13.98 4.97
CA TYR A 301 18.82 13.15 5.32
C TYR A 301 19.20 12.11 6.37
N ARG A 302 20.40 11.52 6.31
CA ARG A 302 20.91 10.61 7.31
C ARG A 302 21.00 11.26 8.69
N PHE A 303 21.45 12.52 8.77
CA PHE A 303 21.44 13.27 10.03
C PHE A 303 20.01 13.44 10.56
N LEU A 304 19.08 13.86 9.70
CA LEU A 304 17.71 14.11 10.10
C LEU A 304 16.98 12.81 10.53
N LEU A 305 17.01 11.79 9.67
CA LEU A 305 16.27 10.54 9.86
C LEU A 305 16.95 9.59 10.86
N GLY A 306 18.27 9.61 10.94
CA GLY A 306 19.04 8.77 11.88
C GLY A 306 18.98 9.25 13.33
N ASN A 307 18.66 10.53 13.55
CA ASN A 307 18.63 11.12 14.88
C ASN A 307 17.20 11.48 15.36
N THR A 308 16.22 10.62 15.06
CA THR A 308 14.84 10.79 15.53
C THR A 308 14.70 10.81 17.06
N TRP A 309 15.67 10.33 17.80
CA TRP A 309 15.73 10.41 19.25
C TRP A 309 15.88 11.85 19.75
N LEU A 310 16.66 12.68 19.05
CA LEU A 310 16.89 14.09 19.34
C LEU A 310 15.89 14.99 18.60
N LEU A 311 15.71 14.76 17.30
CA LEU A 311 14.93 15.63 16.42
C LEU A 311 13.44 15.26 16.35
N GLY A 312 13.08 14.04 16.83
CA GLY A 312 11.72 13.51 16.74
C GLY A 312 10.62 14.42 17.27
N PRO A 313 10.81 15.18 18.37
CA PRO A 313 9.77 16.10 18.84
C PRO A 313 9.44 17.26 17.88
N ILE A 314 10.42 17.73 17.11
CA ILE A 314 10.26 18.87 16.19
C ILE A 314 10.01 18.45 14.73
N MET A 315 10.46 17.26 14.32
CA MET A 315 10.30 16.74 12.96
C MET A 315 8.86 16.81 12.44
N PRO A 316 7.82 16.40 13.18
CA PRO A 316 6.45 16.41 12.66
C PRO A 316 5.96 17.78 12.22
N PHE A 317 6.44 18.83 12.88
CA PHE A 317 6.10 20.22 12.53
C PHE A 317 6.70 20.61 11.16
N PHE A 318 7.97 20.29 10.93
CA PHE A 318 8.63 20.57 9.66
C PHE A 318 8.06 19.68 8.54
N MET A 319 7.82 18.41 8.80
CA MET A 319 7.22 17.47 7.85
C MET A 319 5.84 17.94 7.40
N ARG A 320 5.02 18.44 8.31
CA ARG A 320 3.72 19.04 7.98
C ARG A 320 3.86 20.26 7.08
N LYS A 321 4.86 21.13 7.31
CA LYS A 321 5.12 22.30 6.46
C LYS A 321 5.58 21.92 5.06
N MET A 322 6.28 20.80 4.91
CA MET A 322 6.70 20.27 3.59
C MET A 322 5.51 19.82 2.74
N GLY A 323 4.39 19.43 3.36
CA GLY A 323 3.23 18.90 2.66
C GLY A 323 3.48 17.47 2.12
N GLY A 324 2.57 16.98 1.26
CA GLY A 324 2.70 15.71 0.56
C GLY A 324 2.91 14.50 1.47
N GLN A 325 3.75 13.56 1.04
CA GLN A 325 4.04 12.32 1.79
C GLN A 325 4.61 12.57 3.19
N PRO A 326 5.57 13.48 3.43
CA PRO A 326 6.06 13.77 4.78
C PRO A 326 4.94 14.16 5.74
N ALA A 327 4.03 15.05 5.34
CA ALA A 327 2.91 15.47 6.16
C ALA A 327 1.95 14.30 6.46
N ALA A 328 1.68 13.46 5.45
CA ALA A 328 0.80 12.31 5.58
C ALA A 328 1.34 11.23 6.53
N LEU A 329 2.66 11.12 6.71
CA LEU A 329 3.30 10.18 7.64
C LEU A 329 3.21 10.59 9.11
N VAL A 330 2.94 11.86 9.41
CA VAL A 330 2.92 12.37 10.79
C VAL A 330 1.55 12.85 11.27
N SER A 331 0.54 12.82 10.39
CA SER A 331 -0.80 13.32 10.70
C SER A 331 -1.88 12.53 9.97
N THR A 332 -3.06 12.47 10.57
CA THR A 332 -4.29 12.21 9.82
C THR A 332 -4.48 13.32 8.80
N THR A 333 -4.90 12.98 7.58
CA THR A 333 -5.14 13.93 6.49
C THR A 333 -6.63 13.97 6.15
N CYS A 334 -7.09 15.12 5.66
CA CYS A 334 -8.46 15.34 5.19
C CYS A 334 -8.39 16.24 3.97
N VAL A 335 -8.80 15.72 2.82
CA VAL A 335 -8.76 16.43 1.54
C VAL A 335 -10.17 16.46 0.96
N PHE A 336 -10.69 17.65 0.68
CA PHE A 336 -11.97 17.82 0.03
C PHE A 336 -11.81 17.62 -1.47
N THR A 337 -12.54 16.65 -2.02
CA THR A 337 -12.39 16.21 -3.42
C THR A 337 -13.62 16.45 -4.27
N MET A 338 -14.79 16.68 -3.66
CA MET A 338 -16.04 16.90 -4.38
C MET A 338 -16.83 18.03 -3.68
N ALA A 339 -17.53 18.83 -4.46
CA ALA A 339 -18.50 19.83 -3.98
C ALA A 339 -19.68 19.92 -4.97
N GLU A 340 -20.89 19.97 -4.44
CA GLU A 340 -22.12 20.03 -5.23
C GLU A 340 -23.11 21.04 -4.60
N GLY A 341 -24.01 21.58 -5.42
CA GLY A 341 -25.05 22.49 -4.95
C GLY A 341 -26.07 22.77 -6.05
N SER A 342 -26.44 24.04 -6.30
CA SER A 342 -27.38 24.39 -7.34
C SER A 342 -26.84 24.16 -8.75
N HIS A 343 -27.71 23.73 -9.67
CA HIS A 343 -27.43 23.64 -11.09
C HIS A 343 -27.65 24.97 -11.86
N GLY A 344 -28.24 25.97 -11.22
CA GLY A 344 -28.54 27.29 -11.80
C GLY A 344 -27.73 28.40 -11.12
N ALA A 345 -27.05 29.26 -11.90
CA ALA A 345 -26.26 30.36 -11.38
C ALA A 345 -27.06 31.40 -10.57
N ASN A 346 -28.37 31.51 -10.84
CA ASN A 346 -29.29 32.45 -10.18
C ASN A 346 -30.06 31.81 -9.02
N VAL A 347 -29.73 30.58 -8.59
CA VAL A 347 -30.42 29.84 -7.54
C VAL A 347 -29.52 29.60 -6.35
N ILE A 348 -29.95 30.04 -5.17
CA ILE A 348 -29.31 29.64 -3.91
C ILE A 348 -29.80 28.23 -3.57
N PRO A 349 -28.90 27.23 -3.40
CA PRO A 349 -29.34 25.85 -3.18
C PRO A 349 -29.98 25.65 -1.82
N GLU A 350 -31.02 24.83 -1.76
CA GLU A 350 -31.58 24.32 -0.48
C GLU A 350 -30.58 23.41 0.22
N THR A 351 -29.80 22.67 -0.56
CA THR A 351 -28.77 21.77 -0.05
C THR A 351 -27.50 21.92 -0.88
N ALA A 352 -26.37 22.15 -0.20
CA ALA A 352 -25.05 22.02 -0.80
C ALA A 352 -24.21 20.99 -0.01
N THR A 353 -23.34 20.28 -0.72
CA THR A 353 -22.52 19.24 -0.13
C THR A 353 -21.05 19.41 -0.47
N ALA A 354 -20.18 18.92 0.41
CA ALA A 354 -18.76 18.73 0.12
C ALA A 354 -18.33 17.37 0.67
N THR A 355 -17.56 16.62 -0.13
CA THR A 355 -17.04 15.31 0.29
C THR A 355 -15.54 15.38 0.49
N ALA A 356 -15.07 14.88 1.63
CA ALA A 356 -13.67 14.77 1.97
C ALA A 356 -13.24 13.31 2.03
N ASN A 357 -12.06 13.02 1.47
CA ASN A 357 -11.32 11.80 1.70
C ASN A 357 -10.39 12.00 2.90
N MET A 358 -10.55 11.16 3.92
CA MET A 358 -9.72 11.18 5.11
C MET A 358 -8.82 9.95 5.17
N ARG A 359 -7.58 10.12 5.65
CA ARG A 359 -6.62 9.03 5.87
C ARG A 359 -6.08 9.11 7.29
N PHE A 360 -6.30 8.07 8.08
CA PHE A 360 -6.03 8.05 9.52
C PHE A 360 -4.63 7.53 9.85
N MET A 361 -4.06 8.04 10.94
CA MET A 361 -2.79 7.57 11.51
C MET A 361 -3.00 6.94 12.88
N VAL A 362 -2.15 5.98 13.26
CA VAL A 362 -2.24 5.16 14.49
C VAL A 362 -2.47 5.99 15.78
N HIS A 363 -1.94 7.21 15.85
CA HIS A 363 -2.09 8.07 17.02
C HIS A 363 -3.37 8.90 17.00
N GLU A 364 -4.10 8.88 15.89
CA GLU A 364 -5.37 9.57 15.72
C GLU A 364 -6.25 8.82 14.72
N PRO A 365 -6.83 7.68 15.16
CA PRO A 365 -7.63 6.78 14.34
C PRO A 365 -8.97 7.39 13.95
N LEU A 366 -9.83 6.59 13.31
CA LEU A 366 -11.09 7.00 12.69
C LEU A 366 -11.99 7.78 13.65
N GLU A 367 -12.38 7.19 14.78
CA GLU A 367 -13.37 7.78 15.67
C GLU A 367 -12.95 9.14 16.28
N PRO A 368 -11.74 9.29 16.88
CA PRO A 368 -11.26 10.59 17.35
C PRO A 368 -11.15 11.65 16.26
N SER A 369 -10.76 11.24 15.03
CA SER A 369 -10.67 12.15 13.89
C SER A 369 -12.03 12.64 13.45
N LEU A 370 -13.02 11.76 13.33
CA LEU A 370 -14.40 12.12 12.99
C LEU A 370 -15.04 13.01 14.05
N LYS A 371 -14.81 12.77 15.36
CA LYS A 371 -15.28 13.64 16.45
C LYS A 371 -14.77 15.07 16.29
N LYS A 372 -13.51 15.26 15.87
CA LYS A 372 -12.96 16.61 15.62
C LYS A 372 -13.63 17.29 14.43
N MET A 373 -13.83 16.55 13.33
CA MET A 373 -14.50 17.06 12.14
C MET A 373 -15.95 17.44 12.44
N LEU A 374 -16.67 16.58 13.16
CA LEU A 374 -18.05 16.85 13.60
C LEU A 374 -18.15 18.13 14.46
N LYS A 375 -17.19 18.37 15.36
CA LYS A 375 -17.14 19.60 16.16
C LYS A 375 -16.99 20.86 15.30
N ILE A 376 -16.22 20.79 14.22
CA ILE A 376 -16.06 21.91 13.28
C ILE A 376 -17.32 22.06 12.42
N ALA A 377 -17.91 20.97 11.93
CA ALA A 377 -19.13 20.97 11.14
C ALA A 377 -20.30 21.60 11.92
N LYS A 378 -20.54 21.15 13.16
CA LYS A 378 -21.61 21.69 14.04
C LYS A 378 -21.47 23.20 14.28
N LYS A 379 -20.26 23.74 14.42
CA LYS A 379 -20.01 25.19 14.59
C LYS A 379 -20.40 26.04 13.37
N ASN A 380 -20.54 25.40 12.21
CA ASN A 380 -20.93 26.04 10.96
C ASN A 380 -22.32 25.61 10.49
N ASP A 381 -23.12 24.97 11.36
CA ASP A 381 -24.45 24.44 11.06
C ASP A 381 -24.41 23.53 9.81
N ILE A 382 -23.51 22.53 9.84
CA ILE A 382 -23.27 21.56 8.78
C ILE A 382 -23.46 20.15 9.38
N TRP A 383 -24.23 19.32 8.69
CA TRP A 383 -24.37 17.89 8.97
C TRP A 383 -23.15 17.14 8.43
N MET A 384 -22.82 16.04 9.08
CA MET A 384 -21.71 15.19 8.69
C MET A 384 -22.14 13.75 8.67
N GLU A 385 -21.92 13.07 7.55
CA GLU A 385 -22.21 11.68 7.30
C GLU A 385 -20.96 10.95 6.82
N MET A 386 -20.68 9.78 7.34
CA MET A 386 -19.64 8.89 6.82
C MET A 386 -20.25 7.99 5.74
N ILE A 387 -19.83 8.16 4.48
CA ILE A 387 -20.30 7.37 3.35
C ILE A 387 -19.70 5.95 3.43
N THR A 388 -18.39 5.88 3.58
CA THR A 388 -17.59 4.64 3.70
C THR A 388 -16.41 4.89 4.60
N GLY A 389 -15.92 3.85 5.28
CA GLY A 389 -14.71 4.01 6.07
C GLY A 389 -14.31 2.73 6.80
N TYR A 390 -13.01 2.65 7.09
CA TYR A 390 -12.41 1.63 7.94
C TYR A 390 -11.28 2.25 8.75
N ASP A 391 -11.03 1.67 9.91
CA ASP A 391 -9.96 2.12 10.79
C ASP A 391 -8.60 1.53 10.37
N ILE A 392 -7.56 1.93 11.05
CA ILE A 392 -6.19 1.49 10.79
C ILE A 392 -6.06 0.02 11.22
N PRO A 393 -5.57 -0.87 10.35
CA PRO A 393 -5.29 -2.24 10.75
C PRO A 393 -4.11 -2.29 11.74
N PRO A 394 -3.97 -3.40 12.49
CA PRO A 394 -2.78 -3.64 13.31
C PRO A 394 -1.48 -3.55 12.49
N THR A 395 -0.42 -3.03 13.12
CA THR A 395 0.92 -3.04 12.53
C THR A 395 1.48 -4.46 12.58
N ALA A 396 1.98 -4.96 11.45
CA ALA A 396 2.65 -6.27 11.41
C ALA A 396 3.86 -6.32 12.36
N ASP A 397 4.05 -7.46 13.03
CA ASP A 397 5.20 -7.65 13.89
C ASP A 397 6.47 -7.93 13.08
N THR A 398 7.34 -6.95 13.02
CA THR A 398 8.64 -7.05 12.32
C THR A 398 9.66 -7.94 13.03
N LYS A 399 9.30 -8.51 14.17
CA LYS A 399 10.18 -9.43 14.94
C LYS A 399 9.80 -10.90 14.73
N CYS A 400 8.62 -11.18 14.20
CA CYS A 400 8.15 -12.54 13.95
C CYS A 400 9.05 -13.28 12.93
N SER A 401 9.03 -14.61 12.99
CA SER A 401 9.80 -15.49 12.08
C SER A 401 9.42 -15.27 10.62
N ALA A 402 8.13 -15.15 10.34
CA ALA A 402 7.62 -14.97 8.99
C ALA A 402 8.16 -13.68 8.33
N TYR A 403 8.14 -12.55 9.04
CA TYR A 403 8.75 -11.31 8.55
C TYR A 403 10.24 -11.49 8.24
N LYS A 404 11.00 -12.09 9.15
CA LYS A 404 12.45 -12.33 8.98
C LYS A 404 12.75 -13.23 7.78
N LYS A 405 11.90 -14.25 7.54
CA LYS A 405 12.01 -15.11 6.34
C LYS A 405 11.81 -14.32 5.06
N VAL A 406 10.81 -13.44 4.99
CA VAL A 406 10.58 -12.56 3.82
C VAL A 406 11.79 -11.66 3.58
N ILE A 407 12.33 -11.01 4.63
CA ILE A 407 13.53 -10.18 4.51
C ILE A 407 14.70 -11.00 3.96
N LYS A 408 14.91 -12.20 4.51
CA LYS A 408 16.00 -13.06 4.07
C LYS A 408 15.84 -13.52 2.62
N GLN A 409 14.63 -13.82 2.19
CA GLN A 409 14.35 -14.14 0.78
C GLN A 409 14.63 -12.95 -0.13
N ILE A 410 14.26 -11.72 0.29
CA ILE A 410 14.61 -10.50 -0.46
C ILE A 410 16.13 -10.38 -0.62
N GLU A 411 16.91 -10.55 0.45
CA GLU A 411 18.37 -10.55 0.39
C GLU A 411 18.94 -11.63 -0.54
N MET A 412 18.36 -12.84 -0.50
CA MET A 412 18.81 -13.96 -1.34
C MET A 412 18.55 -13.68 -2.82
N THR A 413 17.38 -13.14 -3.16
CA THR A 413 16.98 -12.87 -4.55
C THR A 413 17.63 -11.60 -5.10
N PHE A 414 17.61 -10.51 -4.35
CA PHE A 414 18.01 -9.18 -4.84
C PHE A 414 19.42 -8.77 -4.40
N GLY A 415 20.06 -9.50 -3.48
CA GLY A 415 21.36 -9.17 -2.95
C GLY A 415 21.32 -8.14 -1.82
N ASP A 416 22.44 -7.42 -1.62
CA ASP A 416 22.60 -6.46 -0.52
C ASP A 416 21.92 -5.12 -0.83
N ILE A 417 20.59 -5.17 -0.96
CA ILE A 417 19.77 -3.97 -1.07
C ILE A 417 19.14 -3.63 0.28
N PRO A 418 18.91 -2.34 0.60
CA PRO A 418 18.18 -1.95 1.79
C PRO A 418 16.77 -2.54 1.82
N VAL A 419 16.38 -3.17 2.92
CA VAL A 419 15.00 -3.58 3.17
C VAL A 419 14.38 -2.65 4.21
N ILE A 420 13.29 -1.99 3.85
CA ILE A 420 12.71 -0.91 4.61
C ILE A 420 11.28 -1.25 4.99
N PRO A 421 10.98 -1.45 6.30
CA PRO A 421 9.60 -1.53 6.76
C PRO A 421 8.94 -0.16 6.59
N TYR A 422 7.86 -0.08 5.80
CA TYR A 422 7.27 1.22 5.54
C TYR A 422 5.79 1.32 5.91
N VAL A 423 5.32 2.54 6.06
CA VAL A 423 3.91 2.88 6.28
C VAL A 423 3.29 3.26 4.95
N MET A 424 2.41 2.43 4.46
CA MET A 424 1.67 2.65 3.23
C MET A 424 0.61 3.73 3.43
N LEU A 425 0.54 4.70 2.52
CA LEU A 425 -0.41 5.81 2.58
C LEU A 425 -1.75 5.47 1.92
N ALA A 426 -1.76 4.46 1.04
CA ALA A 426 -2.94 3.85 0.44
C ALA A 426 -3.49 2.71 1.33
N GLY A 427 -4.44 1.96 0.85
CA GLY A 427 -4.96 0.76 1.50
C GLY A 427 -5.06 -0.36 0.47
N THR A 428 -4.97 -1.60 0.92
CA THR A 428 -5.10 -2.84 0.14
C THR A 428 -6.07 -3.80 0.82
N ASP A 429 -6.40 -4.90 0.16
CA ASP A 429 -7.21 -5.97 0.75
C ASP A 429 -6.55 -6.67 1.94
N ALA A 430 -5.22 -6.56 2.07
CA ALA A 430 -4.45 -7.08 3.22
C ALA A 430 -5.03 -6.69 4.58
N ARG A 431 -5.64 -5.51 4.70
CA ARG A 431 -6.25 -5.03 5.96
C ARG A 431 -7.26 -6.00 6.55
N HIS A 432 -8.01 -6.71 5.71
CA HIS A 432 -9.04 -7.64 6.16
C HIS A 432 -8.45 -8.90 6.79
N TYR A 433 -7.28 -9.33 6.30
CA TYR A 433 -6.59 -10.54 6.76
C TYR A 433 -5.94 -10.39 8.14
N THR A 434 -5.81 -9.17 8.67
CA THR A 434 -5.37 -8.94 10.06
C THR A 434 -6.31 -9.56 11.10
N LYS A 435 -7.53 -9.97 10.70
CA LYS A 435 -8.45 -10.75 11.54
C LYS A 435 -8.00 -12.19 11.77
N ILE A 436 -7.18 -12.73 10.88
CA ILE A 436 -6.77 -14.15 10.88
C ILE A 436 -5.25 -14.35 10.86
N CYS A 437 -4.47 -13.29 10.79
CA CYS A 437 -3.02 -13.32 10.72
C CYS A 437 -2.40 -12.09 11.40
N ASP A 438 -1.34 -12.30 12.19
CA ASP A 438 -0.61 -11.21 12.85
C ASP A 438 0.53 -10.64 12.00
N CYS A 439 1.01 -11.40 11.00
CA CYS A 439 2.06 -10.98 10.07
C CYS A 439 1.47 -10.74 8.68
N VAL A 440 0.85 -9.58 8.49
CA VAL A 440 0.26 -9.16 7.20
C VAL A 440 1.14 -8.10 6.56
N LEU A 441 1.81 -8.46 5.47
CA LEU A 441 2.78 -7.64 4.77
C LEU A 441 2.24 -7.20 3.41
N ARG A 442 2.73 -6.06 2.92
CA ARG A 442 2.48 -5.53 1.56
C ARG A 442 3.80 -5.48 0.83
N PHE A 443 4.03 -6.47 -0.03
CA PHE A 443 5.26 -6.57 -0.79
C PHE A 443 5.07 -7.49 -1.99
N VAL A 444 5.38 -6.97 -3.17
CA VAL A 444 5.55 -7.75 -4.40
C VAL A 444 7.02 -7.68 -4.84
N PRO A 445 7.63 -8.79 -5.23
CA PRO A 445 9.05 -8.82 -5.59
C PRO A 445 9.32 -8.28 -7.01
N LEU A 446 8.56 -7.27 -7.42
CA LEU A 446 8.74 -6.58 -8.70
C LEU A 446 9.73 -5.42 -8.55
N ILE A 447 10.67 -5.29 -9.48
CA ILE A 447 11.52 -4.10 -9.59
C ILE A 447 10.79 -3.10 -10.47
N MET A 448 10.47 -1.95 -9.89
CA MET A 448 9.73 -0.89 -10.57
C MET A 448 10.47 0.44 -10.55
N THR A 449 10.39 1.16 -11.65
CA THR A 449 10.86 2.55 -11.73
C THR A 449 9.81 3.50 -11.15
N ASP A 450 10.23 4.73 -10.83
CA ASP A 450 9.29 5.78 -10.38
C ASP A 450 8.18 6.05 -11.42
N GLU A 451 8.51 5.93 -12.70
CA GLU A 451 7.55 6.10 -13.81
C GLU A 451 6.53 4.97 -13.80
N GLN A 452 6.97 3.73 -13.67
CA GLN A 452 6.08 2.55 -13.57
C GLN A 452 5.16 2.63 -12.35
N MET A 453 5.70 3.00 -11.19
CA MET A 453 4.88 3.20 -10.00
C MET A 453 3.81 4.29 -10.17
N LYS A 454 4.13 5.37 -10.88
CA LYS A 454 3.17 6.45 -11.17
C LYS A 454 2.16 6.09 -12.26
N SER A 455 2.42 5.06 -13.05
CA SER A 455 1.50 4.60 -14.11
C SER A 455 0.36 3.74 -13.57
N ALA A 456 0.45 3.22 -12.36
CA ALA A 456 -0.69 2.62 -11.67
C ALA A 456 -1.86 3.62 -11.65
N HIS A 457 -3.07 3.19 -12.08
CA HIS A 457 -4.27 4.03 -12.28
C HIS A 457 -4.11 5.17 -13.33
N ALA A 458 -2.94 5.33 -13.96
CA ALA A 458 -2.71 6.30 -15.03
C ALA A 458 -2.65 5.61 -16.41
N VAL A 459 -2.34 6.38 -17.46
CA VAL A 459 -2.12 5.85 -18.82
C VAL A 459 -0.72 5.23 -18.95
N ASN A 460 -0.56 4.36 -19.94
CA ASN A 460 0.73 3.75 -20.30
C ASN A 460 1.34 2.88 -19.18
N GLU A 461 0.51 2.23 -18.39
CA GLU A 461 0.94 1.26 -17.40
C GLU A 461 1.74 0.14 -18.06
N ASN A 462 2.89 -0.19 -17.47
CA ASN A 462 3.80 -1.18 -18.05
C ASN A 462 4.71 -1.79 -17.00
N LEU A 463 5.19 -3.01 -17.27
CA LEU A 463 6.11 -3.75 -16.41
C LEU A 463 7.25 -4.34 -17.26
N ASN A 464 8.48 -4.29 -16.74
CA ASN A 464 9.62 -4.91 -17.41
C ASN A 464 9.50 -6.46 -17.40
N VAL A 465 9.77 -7.10 -18.52
CA VAL A 465 9.77 -8.57 -18.66
C VAL A 465 10.73 -9.21 -17.64
N SER A 466 11.93 -8.66 -17.50
CA SER A 466 12.92 -9.13 -16.53
C SER A 466 12.49 -8.97 -15.08
N SER A 467 11.67 -7.98 -14.77
CA SER A 467 11.10 -7.77 -13.43
C SER A 467 10.08 -8.84 -13.08
N LEU A 468 9.21 -9.18 -14.04
CA LEU A 468 8.21 -10.25 -13.88
C LEU A 468 8.90 -11.60 -13.65
N ALA A 469 9.84 -11.98 -14.51
CA ALA A 469 10.56 -13.24 -14.38
C ALA A 469 11.34 -13.35 -13.05
N ARG A 470 11.92 -12.24 -12.59
CA ARG A 470 12.57 -12.19 -11.28
C ARG A 470 11.58 -12.39 -10.13
N ALA A 471 10.38 -11.88 -10.25
CA ALA A 471 9.32 -12.09 -9.26
C ALA A 471 8.88 -13.56 -9.22
N VAL A 472 8.79 -14.22 -10.36
CA VAL A 472 8.55 -15.68 -10.45
C VAL A 472 9.63 -16.44 -9.69
N ASN A 473 10.91 -16.14 -9.91
CA ASN A 473 12.00 -16.78 -9.18
C ASN A 473 11.95 -16.53 -7.68
N PHE A 474 11.60 -15.30 -7.26
CA PHE A 474 11.42 -15.01 -5.84
C PHE A 474 10.35 -15.91 -5.20
N TYR A 475 9.17 -15.99 -5.81
CA TYR A 475 8.09 -16.80 -5.26
C TYR A 475 8.38 -18.30 -5.32
N SER A 476 9.03 -18.79 -6.39
CA SER A 476 9.45 -20.18 -6.50
C SER A 476 10.42 -20.56 -5.38
N ASP A 477 11.49 -19.78 -5.20
CA ASP A 477 12.45 -20.00 -4.11
C ASP A 477 11.80 -19.87 -2.73
N PHE A 478 10.92 -18.89 -2.57
CA PHE A 478 10.24 -18.63 -1.30
C PHE A 478 9.36 -19.81 -0.88
N ILE A 479 8.57 -20.36 -1.81
CA ILE A 479 7.70 -21.52 -1.57
C ILE A 479 8.55 -22.76 -1.31
N GLU A 480 9.52 -23.04 -2.19
CA GLU A 480 10.34 -24.24 -2.11
C GLU A 480 11.20 -24.29 -0.83
N GLN A 481 11.74 -23.15 -0.42
CA GLN A 481 12.70 -23.07 0.67
C GLN A 481 12.12 -22.52 1.97
N TYR A 482 10.83 -22.24 2.06
CA TYR A 482 10.21 -21.53 3.19
C TYR A 482 10.59 -22.11 4.56
N GLU A 483 10.63 -23.45 4.70
CA GLU A 483 11.02 -24.10 5.96
C GLU A 483 12.51 -23.99 6.25
N LYS A 484 13.34 -23.85 5.22
CA LYS A 484 14.80 -23.83 5.32
C LYS A 484 15.40 -22.42 5.34
N ILE A 485 14.58 -21.38 5.06
CA ILE A 485 15.08 -20.01 5.07
C ILE A 485 15.66 -19.70 6.45
N PRO A 486 16.97 -19.42 6.57
CA PRO A 486 17.60 -19.15 7.84
C PRO A 486 17.17 -17.78 8.36
N TYR A 487 16.75 -17.72 9.61
CA TYR A 487 16.50 -16.44 10.28
C TYR A 487 17.14 -16.47 11.68
N LYS A 488 17.65 -15.31 12.11
CA LYS A 488 18.12 -15.16 13.49
C LYS A 488 16.90 -14.92 14.38
N PRO A 489 16.69 -15.74 15.44
CA PRO A 489 15.57 -15.60 16.36
C PRO A 489 15.52 -14.25 17.07
#